data_46689ccd52d390cb79062a61eb6aec76
#
_entry.id   46689ccd52d390cb79062a61eb6aec76
#
_cell.length_a   1.000
_cell.length_b   1.000
_cell.length_c   1.000
_cell.angle_alpha   90.00
_cell.angle_beta   90.00
_cell.angle_gamma   90.00
#
_symmetry.space_group_name_H-M   'P 1'
#
loop_
_entity.id
_entity.type
_entity.pdbx_description
1 polymer ?
#
loop_
_entity_poly.entity_id
_entity_poly.type
_entity_poly.pdbx_seq_one_letter_code
_entity_poly.pdbx_strand_id
1 'polypeptide(L)'
;MFMDNKSLVLMAAKACDEKKAKDIKLIKIDKVSYISEWILIAEGLSDVQVRSITNSVEGELREKAKIEPIRKEGVNEAKWALLDYGDLIVNIFQPEIRKFYDLESFWSNGDNLLFP
;
A
#
# COMPACT_ATOMS: atom_id res chain seq x y z
N MET A 1 -22.09 5.27 -3.43
CA MET A 1 -21.95 3.83 -3.47
C MET A 1 -20.78 3.38 -2.62
N PHE A 2 -21.01 2.34 -1.87
CA PHE A 2 -20.05 1.79 -0.99
C PHE A 2 -19.14 0.81 -1.70
N MET A 3 -17.86 0.87 -1.43
CA MET A 3 -16.88 -0.08 -1.93
C MET A 3 -16.37 -0.88 -0.73
N ASP A 4 -16.36 -2.23 -0.83
CA ASP A 4 -15.82 -3.03 0.26
C ASP A 4 -14.29 -2.91 0.32
N ASN A 5 -13.71 -3.33 1.44
CA ASN A 5 -12.27 -3.13 1.66
C ASN A 5 -11.41 -4.00 0.75
N LYS A 6 -11.91 -5.17 0.34
CA LYS A 6 -11.19 -6.01 -0.62
C LYS A 6 -11.10 -5.33 -1.99
N SER A 7 -12.20 -4.75 -2.46
CA SER A 7 -12.20 -4.00 -3.73
C SER A 7 -11.27 -2.79 -3.64
N LEU A 8 -11.25 -2.14 -2.49
CA LEU A 8 -10.39 -0.99 -2.26
C LEU A 8 -8.91 -1.37 -2.36
N VAL A 9 -8.51 -2.47 -1.71
CA VAL A 9 -7.11 -2.91 -1.74
C VAL A 9 -6.69 -3.35 -3.14
N LEU A 10 -7.58 -3.99 -3.88
CA LEU A 10 -7.30 -4.38 -5.27
C LEU A 10 -7.15 -3.17 -6.17
N MET A 11 -7.94 -2.13 -5.97
CA MET A 11 -7.81 -0.87 -6.70
C MET A 11 -6.46 -0.22 -6.42
N ALA A 12 -6.04 -0.19 -5.15
CA ALA A 12 -4.74 0.36 -4.77
C ALA A 12 -3.60 -0.44 -5.40
N ALA A 13 -3.70 -1.78 -5.37
CA ALA A 13 -2.69 -2.65 -5.99
C ALA A 13 -2.58 -2.42 -7.49
N LYS A 14 -3.69 -2.26 -8.16
CA LYS A 14 -3.71 -1.99 -9.60
C LYS A 14 -3.06 -0.65 -9.91
N ALA A 15 -3.31 0.37 -9.09
CA ALA A 15 -2.67 1.66 -9.25
C ALA A 15 -1.14 1.57 -9.10
N CYS A 16 -0.67 0.73 -8.15
CA CYS A 16 0.75 0.44 -8.00
C CYS A 16 1.32 -0.21 -9.25
N ASP A 17 0.62 -1.22 -9.77
CA ASP A 17 1.06 -1.99 -10.93
C ASP A 17 1.14 -1.12 -12.19
N GLU A 18 0.23 -0.18 -12.36
CA GLU A 18 0.23 0.75 -13.49
C GLU A 18 1.51 1.60 -13.53
N LYS A 19 2.13 1.83 -12.40
CA LYS A 19 3.41 2.55 -12.30
C LYS A 19 4.60 1.61 -12.14
N LYS A 20 4.40 0.33 -12.47
CA LYS A 20 5.44 -0.70 -12.50
C LYS A 20 6.07 -0.99 -11.14
N ALA A 21 5.28 -0.87 -10.07
CA ALA A 21 5.74 -1.26 -8.75
C ALA A 21 6.12 -2.74 -8.75
N LYS A 22 7.14 -3.08 -7.96
CA LYS A 22 7.63 -4.44 -7.83
C LYS A 22 7.10 -5.09 -6.57
N ASP A 23 6.96 -6.43 -6.62
CA ASP A 23 6.69 -7.28 -5.46
C ASP A 23 5.52 -6.78 -4.61
N ILE A 24 4.37 -6.58 -5.25
CA ILE A 24 3.15 -6.12 -4.60
C ILE A 24 2.60 -7.24 -3.71
N LYS A 25 2.48 -6.96 -2.41
CA LYS A 25 1.93 -7.91 -1.43
C LYS A 25 0.68 -7.30 -0.80
N LEU A 26 -0.38 -8.09 -0.69
CA LEU A 26 -1.63 -7.70 -0.06
C LEU A 26 -1.87 -8.67 1.10
N ILE A 27 -1.89 -8.15 2.32
CA ILE A 27 -1.99 -9.00 3.51
C ILE A 27 -3.19 -8.54 4.33
N LYS A 28 -4.12 -9.45 4.57
CA LYS A 28 -5.27 -9.19 5.44
C LYS A 28 -4.87 -9.49 6.87
N ILE A 29 -4.90 -8.49 7.73
CA ILE A 29 -4.36 -8.58 9.09
C ILE A 29 -5.41 -8.42 10.18
N ASP A 30 -6.69 -8.35 9.83
CA ASP A 30 -7.76 -8.10 10.79
C ASP A 30 -7.85 -9.13 11.91
N LYS A 31 -7.39 -10.36 11.67
CA LYS A 31 -7.39 -11.43 12.67
C LYS A 31 -6.19 -11.39 13.60
N VAL A 32 -5.13 -10.65 13.25
CA VAL A 32 -3.88 -10.60 14.01
C VAL A 32 -3.57 -9.21 14.55
N SER A 33 -4.32 -8.19 14.14
CA SER A 33 -4.10 -6.82 14.57
C SER A 33 -5.36 -5.99 14.45
N TYR A 34 -5.46 -4.94 15.27
CA TYR A 34 -6.57 -3.99 15.23
C TYR A 34 -6.19 -2.68 14.52
N ILE A 35 -4.96 -2.55 13.99
CA ILE A 35 -4.53 -1.28 13.38
C ILE A 35 -5.16 -1.03 12.02
N SER A 36 -5.48 -2.11 11.29
CA SER A 36 -6.09 -2.00 9.96
C SER A 36 -6.64 -3.36 9.57
N GLU A 37 -7.43 -3.40 8.50
CA GLU A 37 -7.86 -4.68 7.94
C GLU A 37 -6.84 -5.20 6.92
N TRP A 38 -6.25 -4.30 6.12
CA TRP A 38 -5.35 -4.67 5.03
C TRP A 38 -4.06 -3.87 5.07
N ILE A 39 -2.95 -4.54 4.74
CA ILE A 39 -1.66 -3.91 4.50
C ILE A 39 -1.28 -4.19 3.04
N LEU A 40 -0.91 -3.14 2.33
CA LEU A 40 -0.32 -3.26 0.99
C LEU A 40 1.14 -2.88 1.09
N ILE A 41 2.02 -3.70 0.52
CA ILE A 41 3.46 -3.46 0.47
C ILE A 41 3.90 -3.58 -0.98
N ALA A 42 4.61 -2.58 -1.49
CA ALA A 42 5.12 -2.59 -2.85
C ALA A 42 6.44 -1.83 -2.92
N GLU A 43 7.15 -1.97 -4.01
CA GLU A 43 8.48 -1.38 -4.20
C GLU A 43 8.57 -0.46 -5.39
N GLY A 44 9.33 0.63 -5.22
CA GLY A 44 9.81 1.46 -6.32
C GLY A 44 11.33 1.53 -6.27
N LEU A 45 11.98 1.62 -7.42
CA LEU A 45 13.44 1.54 -7.51
C LEU A 45 14.16 2.87 -7.29
N SER A 46 13.41 3.97 -7.21
CA SER A 46 13.99 5.31 -7.04
C SER A 46 13.03 6.20 -6.28
N ASP A 47 13.52 7.35 -5.82
CA ASP A 47 12.67 8.37 -5.19
C ASP A 47 11.54 8.77 -6.13
N VAL A 48 11.85 8.98 -7.40
CA VAL A 48 10.86 9.39 -8.41
C VAL A 48 9.78 8.33 -8.57
N GLN A 49 10.17 7.05 -8.65
CA GLN A 49 9.21 5.98 -8.82
C GLN A 49 8.33 5.78 -7.58
N VAL A 50 8.93 5.84 -6.38
CA VAL A 50 8.15 5.72 -5.13
C VAL A 50 7.10 6.83 -5.07
N ARG A 51 7.46 8.08 -5.38
CA ARG A 51 6.49 9.17 -5.41
C ARG A 51 5.43 8.97 -6.48
N SER A 52 5.83 8.49 -7.65
CA SER A 52 4.89 8.22 -8.75
C SER A 52 3.87 7.15 -8.37
N ILE A 53 4.32 6.05 -7.75
CA ILE A 53 3.44 4.99 -7.28
C ILE A 53 2.48 5.53 -6.21
N THR A 54 3.02 6.24 -5.23
CA THR A 54 2.24 6.79 -4.13
C THR A 54 1.17 7.76 -4.64
N ASN A 55 1.54 8.65 -5.56
CA ASN A 55 0.59 9.61 -6.15
C ASN A 55 -0.47 8.91 -6.99
N SER A 56 -0.11 7.83 -7.67
CA SER A 56 -1.06 7.02 -8.44
C SER A 56 -2.12 6.40 -7.54
N VAL A 57 -1.71 5.80 -6.43
CA VAL A 57 -2.64 5.22 -5.45
C VAL A 57 -3.56 6.30 -4.90
N GLU A 58 -2.98 7.39 -4.43
CA GLU A 58 -3.76 8.47 -3.82
C GLU A 58 -4.77 9.06 -4.82
N GLY A 59 -4.35 9.29 -6.06
CA GLY A 59 -5.21 9.83 -7.09
C GLY A 59 -6.36 8.89 -7.47
N GLU A 60 -6.07 7.60 -7.63
CA GLU A 60 -7.09 6.62 -7.97
C GLU A 60 -8.14 6.47 -6.87
N LEU A 61 -7.70 6.39 -5.61
CA LEU A 61 -8.63 6.23 -4.50
C LEU A 61 -9.46 7.48 -4.29
N ARG A 62 -8.89 8.67 -4.51
CA ARG A 62 -9.64 9.92 -4.47
C ARG A 62 -10.72 9.93 -5.56
N GLU A 63 -10.34 9.60 -6.78
CA GLU A 63 -11.24 9.74 -7.92
C GLU A 63 -12.32 8.67 -7.95
N LYS A 64 -11.97 7.42 -7.71
CA LYS A 64 -12.88 6.29 -7.87
C LYS A 64 -13.58 5.87 -6.59
N ALA A 65 -12.91 5.98 -5.44
CA ALA A 65 -13.48 5.59 -4.15
C ALA A 65 -13.90 6.79 -3.30
N LYS A 66 -13.56 8.01 -3.72
CA LYS A 66 -13.92 9.25 -3.02
C LYS A 66 -13.37 9.30 -1.60
N ILE A 67 -12.17 8.76 -1.39
CA ILE A 67 -11.52 8.78 -0.08
C ILE A 67 -10.15 9.42 -0.16
N GLU A 68 -9.74 10.04 0.95
CA GLU A 68 -8.42 10.61 1.14
C GLU A 68 -7.74 9.90 2.29
N PRO A 69 -6.41 9.81 2.30
CA PRO A 69 -5.74 9.21 3.44
C PRO A 69 -5.94 10.05 4.69
N ILE A 70 -6.12 9.35 5.82
CA ILE A 70 -6.19 9.98 7.14
C ILE A 70 -4.82 10.59 7.48
N ARG A 71 -3.74 9.91 7.01
CA ARG A 71 -2.37 10.29 7.31
C ARG A 71 -1.46 9.89 6.15
N LYS A 72 -0.48 10.74 5.85
CA LYS A 72 0.56 10.47 4.87
C LYS A 72 1.92 10.71 5.51
N GLU A 73 2.88 9.82 5.29
CA GLU A 73 4.22 9.95 5.84
C GLU A 73 5.25 9.53 4.80
N GLY A 74 6.41 10.19 4.81
CA GLY A 74 7.58 9.79 4.05
C GLY A 74 7.51 10.01 2.54
N VAL A 75 6.49 10.70 2.03
CA VAL A 75 6.30 10.85 0.58
C VAL A 75 7.43 11.68 -0.04
N ASN A 76 7.85 12.74 0.63
CA ASN A 76 8.90 13.61 0.09
C ASN A 76 10.26 12.93 0.05
N GLU A 77 10.61 12.22 1.12
CA GLU A 77 11.87 11.47 1.23
C GLU A 77 11.88 10.26 0.31
N ALA A 78 10.70 9.68 0.07
CA ALA A 78 10.47 8.59 -0.87
C ALA A 78 11.30 7.33 -0.64
N LYS A 79 11.75 7.10 0.59
CA LYS A 79 12.39 5.82 0.97
C LYS A 79 11.35 4.82 1.45
N TRP A 80 10.36 5.31 2.19
CA TRP A 80 9.21 4.55 2.67
C TRP A 80 8.05 5.53 2.76
N ALA A 81 7.18 5.50 1.76
CA ALA A 81 5.97 6.32 1.72
C ALA A 81 4.80 5.51 2.29
N LEU A 82 4.03 6.13 3.18
CA LEU A 82 2.90 5.50 3.84
C LEU A 82 1.64 6.32 3.61
N LEU A 83 0.57 5.64 3.18
CA LEU A 83 -0.76 6.22 3.09
C LEU A 83 -1.68 5.41 3.99
N ASP A 84 -2.24 6.04 5.02
CA ASP A 84 -3.11 5.39 5.99
C ASP A 84 -4.57 5.77 5.70
N TYR A 85 -5.37 4.79 5.28
CA TYR A 85 -6.79 4.97 5.00
C TYR A 85 -7.69 4.38 6.09
N GLY A 86 -7.11 3.95 7.21
CA GLY A 86 -7.85 3.30 8.28
C GLY A 86 -7.95 1.80 8.06
N ASP A 87 -8.76 1.36 7.11
CA ASP A 87 -8.92 -0.07 6.79
C ASP A 87 -7.87 -0.60 5.84
N LEU A 88 -7.05 0.27 5.29
CA LEU A 88 -5.97 -0.07 4.39
C LEU A 88 -4.78 0.84 4.70
N ILE A 89 -3.61 0.25 4.90
CA ILE A 89 -2.37 1.01 5.01
C ILE A 89 -1.50 0.63 3.83
N VAL A 90 -1.15 1.61 3.00
CA VAL A 90 -0.33 1.42 1.81
C VAL A 90 1.11 1.79 2.15
N ASN A 91 2.05 0.88 1.86
CA ASN A 91 3.48 1.07 2.11
C ASN A 91 4.24 0.90 0.80
N ILE A 92 4.88 1.96 0.34
CA ILE A 92 5.72 1.93 -0.87
C ILE A 92 7.15 2.16 -0.44
N PHE A 93 8.01 1.17 -0.66
CA PHE A 93 9.40 1.18 -0.22
C PHE A 93 10.37 1.22 -1.38
N GLN A 94 11.55 1.76 -1.14
CA GLN A 94 12.70 1.36 -1.95
C GLN A 94 13.19 -0.02 -1.46
N PRO A 95 13.82 -0.84 -2.34
CA PRO A 95 14.12 -2.22 -1.99
C PRO A 95 14.95 -2.41 -0.72
N GLU A 96 15.96 -1.57 -0.52
CA GLU A 96 16.84 -1.67 0.65
C GLU A 96 16.09 -1.41 1.94
N ILE A 97 15.18 -0.42 1.93
CA ILE A 97 14.40 -0.07 3.11
C ILE A 97 13.38 -1.16 3.41
N ARG A 98 12.74 -1.71 2.37
CA ARG A 98 11.80 -2.83 2.52
C ARG A 98 12.48 -4.02 3.21
N LYS A 99 13.69 -4.36 2.74
CA LYS A 99 14.45 -5.48 3.28
C LYS A 99 14.84 -5.23 4.73
N PHE A 100 15.24 -4.01 5.04
CA PHE A 100 15.69 -3.64 6.40
C PHE A 100 14.55 -3.73 7.41
N TYR A 101 13.38 -3.17 7.11
CA TYR A 101 12.26 -3.16 8.05
C TYR A 101 11.45 -4.46 8.03
N ASP A 102 11.40 -5.14 6.88
CA ASP A 102 10.80 -6.47 6.73
C ASP A 102 9.39 -6.58 7.35
N LEU A 103 8.48 -5.69 6.93
CA LEU A 103 7.10 -5.71 7.39
C LEU A 103 6.39 -7.03 7.07
N GLU A 104 6.81 -7.69 6.00
CA GLU A 104 6.21 -8.96 5.60
C GLU A 104 6.36 -10.02 6.68
N SER A 105 7.55 -10.09 7.32
CA SER A 105 7.76 -11.01 8.44
C SER A 105 6.93 -10.61 9.65
N PHE A 106 6.82 -9.31 9.90
CA PHE A 106 5.99 -8.81 10.99
C PHE A 106 4.53 -9.25 10.84
N TRP A 107 4.02 -9.23 9.59
CA TRP A 107 2.63 -9.60 9.30
C TRP A 107 2.50 -11.01 8.74
N SER A 108 3.45 -11.90 9.00
CA SER A 108 3.47 -13.26 8.43
C SER A 108 2.27 -14.11 8.81
N ASN A 109 1.59 -13.80 9.93
CA ASN A 109 0.40 -14.52 10.35
C ASN A 109 -0.90 -14.01 9.70
N GLY A 110 -0.81 -13.00 8.87
CA GLY A 110 -1.95 -12.50 8.11
C GLY A 110 -2.23 -13.37 6.88
N ASP A 111 -3.38 -13.14 6.26
CA ASP A 111 -3.79 -13.86 5.06
C ASP A 111 -3.32 -13.11 3.82
N ASN A 112 -2.55 -13.76 2.97
CA ASN A 112 -2.06 -13.17 1.72
C ASN A 112 -3.11 -13.30 0.63
N LEU A 113 -3.38 -12.19 -0.06
CA LEU A 113 -4.20 -12.19 -1.26
C LEU A 113 -3.26 -12.05 -2.45
N LEU A 114 -3.36 -12.99 -3.40
CA LEU A 114 -2.51 -12.93 -4.59
C LEU A 114 -3.00 -11.82 -5.53
N PHE A 115 -2.08 -10.99 -5.96
CA PHE A 115 -2.33 -9.97 -6.98
C PHE A 115 -1.78 -10.50 -8.30
N PRO A 116 -2.63 -10.65 -9.32
CA PRO A 116 -2.22 -11.21 -10.62
C PRO A 116 -1.30 -10.28 -11.41
#